data_8a6a463f112203b9d71a5b0fb2041a32
#
_entry.id   8a6a463f112203b9d71a5b0fb2041a32
#
_cell.length_a   1.000
_cell.length_b   1.000
_cell.length_c   1.000
_cell.angle_alpha   90.00
_cell.angle_beta   90.00
_cell.angle_gamma   90.00
#
_symmetry.space_group_name_H-M   'P 1'
#
loop_
_entity.id
_entity.type
_entity.pdbx_description
1 polymer ?
#
loop_
_entity_poly.entity_id
_entity_poly.type
_entity_poly.pdbx_seq_one_letter_code
_entity_poly.pdbx_strand_id
1 'polypeptide(L)'
;MIKRKSEIEAKVVSNQGGVIGNITIFNFLTEQEARGAGRAFAKVIIEPGGCGVNHTHEGDMEAYYILKGRGIISDDGVEVTLEEGDCHICPDGHAHFMKNAGDEPLEFIAIILYTKQKSV
;
A
#
# COMPACT_ATOMS: atom_id res chain seq x y z
N MET A 1 -8.25 21.60 6.25
CA MET A 1 -6.94 21.59 5.57
C MET A 1 -7.10 21.06 4.16
N ILE A 2 -6.46 21.66 3.21
CA ILE A 2 -6.48 21.20 1.82
C ILE A 2 -5.03 21.01 1.36
N LYS A 3 -4.76 19.87 0.75
CA LYS A 3 -3.49 19.61 0.08
C LYS A 3 -3.73 19.52 -1.41
N ARG A 4 -3.10 20.40 -2.17
CA ARG A 4 -3.16 20.33 -3.63
C ARG A 4 -2.24 19.22 -4.12
N LYS A 5 -2.50 18.73 -5.33
CA LYS A 5 -1.68 17.68 -5.96
C LYS A 5 -0.18 17.99 -5.89
N SER A 6 0.20 19.25 -6.12
CA SER A 6 1.60 19.69 -6.08
C SER A 6 2.23 19.67 -4.70
N GLU A 7 1.42 19.56 -3.65
CA GLU A 7 1.88 19.55 -2.25
C GLU A 7 2.02 18.13 -1.70
N ILE A 8 1.58 17.11 -2.46
CA ILE A 8 1.67 15.71 -2.06
C ILE A 8 2.97 15.16 -2.60
N GLU A 9 3.87 14.79 -1.69
CA GLU A 9 5.16 14.25 -2.06
C GLU A 9 5.05 12.84 -2.63
N ALA A 10 5.82 12.59 -3.68
CA ALA A 10 5.98 11.26 -4.25
C ALA A 10 7.30 10.66 -3.75
N LYS A 11 7.24 9.46 -3.20
CA LYS A 11 8.42 8.69 -2.85
C LYS A 11 8.55 7.54 -3.83
N VAL A 12 9.68 7.49 -4.53
CA VAL A 12 9.98 6.38 -5.45
C VAL A 12 10.93 5.41 -4.77
N VAL A 13 10.54 4.14 -4.73
CA VAL A 13 11.39 3.04 -4.28
C VAL A 13 11.72 2.20 -5.50
N SER A 14 13.02 2.04 -5.79
CA SER A 14 13.47 1.34 -6.98
C SER A 14 14.55 0.34 -6.59
N ASN A 15 14.23 -0.95 -6.68
CA ASN A 15 15.14 -2.06 -6.38
C ASN A 15 15.89 -1.90 -5.05
N GLN A 16 15.18 -1.48 -4.01
CA GLN A 16 15.74 -1.22 -2.67
C GLN A 16 14.91 -1.93 -1.61
N GLY A 17 15.58 -2.36 -0.53
CA GLY A 17 14.90 -2.93 0.62
C GLY A 17 14.08 -4.18 0.32
N GLY A 18 14.44 -4.94 -0.69
CA GLY A 18 13.70 -6.13 -1.13
C GLY A 18 12.63 -5.84 -2.18
N VAL A 19 12.34 -4.56 -2.47
CA VAL A 19 11.45 -4.18 -3.57
C VAL A 19 12.10 -4.49 -4.89
N ILE A 20 11.35 -5.12 -5.80
CA ILE A 20 11.75 -5.37 -7.18
C ILE A 20 11.04 -4.37 -8.08
N GLY A 21 11.79 -3.73 -8.99
CA GLY A 21 11.24 -2.74 -9.89
C GLY A 21 10.91 -1.42 -9.20
N ASN A 22 9.96 -0.68 -9.75
CA ASN A 22 9.63 0.67 -9.31
C ASN A 22 8.26 0.74 -8.63
N ILE A 23 8.24 1.32 -7.44
CA ILE A 23 7.02 1.60 -6.70
C ILE A 23 7.02 3.09 -6.34
N THR A 24 5.95 3.80 -6.69
CA THR A 24 5.76 5.21 -6.32
C THR A 24 4.65 5.32 -5.29
N ILE A 25 4.93 6.03 -4.20
CA ILE A 25 4.00 6.19 -3.09
C ILE A 25 3.69 7.68 -2.93
N PHE A 26 2.41 8.03 -3.06
CA PHE A 26 1.88 9.37 -2.81
C PHE A 26 1.14 9.35 -1.49
N ASN A 27 1.78 9.77 -0.41
CA ASN A 27 1.15 9.74 0.91
C ASN A 27 0.32 11.01 1.10
N PHE A 28 -0.99 10.83 1.32
CA PHE A 28 -1.94 11.93 1.47
C PHE A 28 -1.97 12.48 2.88
N LEU A 29 -1.56 11.68 3.86
CA LEU A 29 -1.72 11.98 5.26
C LEU A 29 -0.43 11.64 6.01
N THR A 30 0.11 12.60 6.74
CA THR A 30 1.27 12.33 7.60
C THR A 30 0.82 11.63 8.89
N GLU A 31 1.74 10.95 9.55
CA GLU A 31 1.45 10.35 10.86
C GLU A 31 1.00 11.39 11.87
N GLN A 32 1.60 12.58 11.82
CA GLN A 32 1.25 13.68 12.69
C GLN A 32 -0.18 14.17 12.45
N GLU A 33 -0.57 14.26 11.19
CA GLU A 33 -1.94 14.65 10.83
C GLU A 33 -2.95 13.58 11.23
N ALA A 34 -2.56 12.30 11.17
CA ALA A 34 -3.42 11.18 11.55
C ALA A 34 -3.65 11.09 13.06
N ARG A 35 -2.80 11.73 13.87
CA ARG A 35 -2.96 11.86 15.32
C ARG A 35 -3.18 10.52 16.04
N GLY A 36 -2.38 9.53 15.67
CA GLY A 36 -2.43 8.21 16.28
C GLY A 36 -3.46 7.25 15.70
N ALA A 37 -4.21 7.66 14.68
CA ALA A 37 -5.21 6.78 14.05
C ALA A 37 -4.58 5.78 13.07
N GLY A 38 -3.47 6.15 12.45
CA GLY A 38 -2.81 5.32 11.47
C GLY A 38 -1.48 5.90 11.05
N ARG A 39 -0.80 5.19 10.12
CA ARG A 39 0.52 5.62 9.64
C ARG A 39 0.64 5.71 8.13
N ALA A 40 -0.41 5.38 7.40
CA ALA A 40 -0.42 5.54 5.96
C ALA A 40 -1.83 5.72 5.42
N PHE A 41 -1.95 6.64 4.50
CA PHE A 41 -3.10 6.79 3.62
C PHE A 41 -2.53 7.31 2.30
N ALA A 42 -2.41 6.44 1.32
CA ALA A 42 -1.59 6.70 0.15
C ALA A 42 -2.19 6.12 -1.13
N LYS A 43 -1.83 6.73 -2.25
CA LYS A 43 -1.94 6.07 -3.55
C LYS A 43 -0.59 5.44 -3.87
N VAL A 44 -0.61 4.18 -4.26
CA VAL A 44 0.59 3.43 -4.61
C VAL A 44 0.50 3.04 -6.08
N ILE A 45 1.60 3.21 -6.80
CA ILE A 45 1.71 2.79 -8.19
C ILE A 45 2.87 1.81 -8.29
N ILE A 46 2.56 0.59 -8.72
CA ILE A 46 3.57 -0.43 -9.01
C ILE A 46 3.69 -0.56 -10.52
N GLU A 47 4.88 -0.27 -11.05
CA GLU A 47 5.13 -0.41 -12.47
C GLU A 47 5.13 -1.90 -12.89
N PRO A 48 4.92 -2.21 -14.18
CA PRO A 48 4.98 -3.60 -14.66
C PRO A 48 6.26 -4.30 -14.22
N GLY A 49 6.12 -5.53 -13.71
CA GLY A 49 7.23 -6.30 -13.15
C GLY A 49 7.61 -5.94 -11.73
N GLY A 50 7.01 -4.90 -11.18
CA GLY A 50 7.30 -4.46 -9.82
C GLY A 50 6.66 -5.37 -8.77
N CYS A 51 7.34 -5.50 -7.63
CA CYS A 51 6.89 -6.35 -6.52
C CYS A 51 7.29 -5.73 -5.20
N GLY A 52 6.34 -5.63 -4.29
CA GLY A 52 6.58 -5.21 -2.91
C GLY A 52 7.23 -6.32 -2.08
N VAL A 53 7.54 -5.99 -0.85
CA VAL A 53 8.18 -6.91 0.10
C VAL A 53 7.12 -7.54 0.99
N ASN A 54 7.23 -8.85 1.19
CA ASN A 54 6.38 -9.53 2.17
C ASN A 54 6.63 -8.96 3.56
N HIS A 55 5.58 -8.57 4.25
CA HIS A 55 5.68 -8.00 5.59
C HIS A 55 4.47 -8.39 6.43
N THR A 56 4.69 -8.45 7.74
CA THR A 56 3.67 -8.77 8.72
C THR A 56 3.20 -7.49 9.41
N HIS A 57 1.89 -7.32 9.53
CA HIS A 57 1.30 -6.22 10.29
C HIS A 57 1.21 -6.61 11.76
N GLU A 58 1.80 -5.80 12.62
CA GLU A 58 1.78 -5.99 14.07
C GLU A 58 1.31 -4.71 14.75
N GLY A 59 0.14 -4.75 15.39
CA GLY A 59 -0.47 -3.58 16.01
C GLY A 59 -1.15 -2.64 15.04
N ASP A 60 -1.27 -3.03 13.79
CA ASP A 60 -1.99 -2.31 12.75
C ASP A 60 -2.60 -3.28 11.75
N MET A 61 -3.37 -2.75 10.82
CA MET A 61 -3.95 -3.49 9.71
C MET A 61 -3.80 -2.63 8.46
N GLU A 62 -3.81 -3.26 7.30
CA GLU A 62 -3.75 -2.54 6.03
C GLU A 62 -4.89 -2.96 5.10
N ALA A 63 -5.45 -1.99 4.39
CA ALA A 63 -6.43 -2.25 3.35
C ALA A 63 -5.97 -1.63 2.04
N TYR A 64 -6.15 -2.38 0.95
CA TYR A 64 -5.90 -1.93 -0.42
C TYR A 64 -7.21 -1.85 -1.19
N TYR A 65 -7.35 -0.83 -2.00
CA TYR A 65 -8.44 -0.71 -2.95
C TYR A 65 -7.87 -0.46 -4.35
N ILE A 66 -8.15 -1.36 -5.28
CA ILE A 66 -7.57 -1.30 -6.63
C ILE A 66 -8.29 -0.25 -7.46
N LEU A 67 -7.55 0.76 -7.89
CA LEU A 67 -8.08 1.82 -8.75
C LEU A 67 -7.90 1.49 -10.23
N LYS A 68 -6.78 0.87 -10.60
CA LYS A 68 -6.43 0.66 -11.99
C LYS A 68 -5.42 -0.47 -12.13
N GLY A 69 -5.57 -1.25 -13.18
CA GLY A 69 -4.66 -2.36 -13.45
C GLY A 69 -5.05 -3.64 -12.72
N ARG A 70 -4.11 -4.59 -12.71
CA ARG A 70 -4.33 -5.91 -12.13
C ARG A 70 -3.10 -6.31 -11.34
N GLY A 71 -3.32 -6.75 -10.11
CA GLY A 71 -2.26 -7.20 -9.23
C GLY A 71 -2.43 -8.63 -8.77
N ILE A 72 -1.36 -9.20 -8.24
CA ILE A 72 -1.42 -10.45 -7.49
C ILE A 72 -1.04 -10.11 -6.06
N ILE A 73 -1.96 -10.38 -5.15
CA ILE A 73 -1.71 -10.26 -3.71
C ILE A 73 -1.30 -11.61 -3.17
N SER A 74 -0.23 -11.64 -2.38
CA SER A 74 0.08 -12.80 -1.54
C SER A 74 -0.53 -12.53 -0.16
N ASP A 75 -1.55 -13.29 0.17
CA ASP A 75 -2.30 -13.19 1.42
C ASP A 75 -1.93 -14.39 2.29
N ASP A 76 -1.05 -14.19 3.27
CA ASP A 76 -0.47 -15.25 4.09
C ASP A 76 0.09 -16.41 3.22
N GLY A 77 0.74 -16.07 2.12
CA GLY A 77 1.35 -17.03 1.22
C GLY A 77 0.42 -17.58 0.13
N VAL A 78 -0.86 -17.23 0.15
CA VAL A 78 -1.80 -17.63 -0.91
C VAL A 78 -1.93 -16.51 -1.92
N GLU A 79 -1.60 -16.79 -3.19
CA GLU A 79 -1.68 -15.79 -4.24
C GLU A 79 -3.08 -15.70 -4.82
N VAL A 80 -3.60 -14.46 -4.91
CA VAL A 80 -4.92 -14.16 -5.47
C VAL A 80 -4.80 -12.96 -6.41
N THR A 81 -5.43 -13.05 -7.57
CA THR A 81 -5.49 -11.93 -8.51
C THR A 81 -6.55 -10.93 -8.07
N LEU A 82 -6.16 -9.66 -8.03
CA LEU A 82 -7.05 -8.53 -7.74
C LEU A 82 -7.21 -7.67 -8.98
N GLU A 83 -8.42 -7.19 -9.20
CA GLU A 83 -8.78 -6.33 -10.32
C GLU A 83 -9.39 -5.02 -9.83
N GLU A 84 -9.63 -4.10 -10.75
CA GLU A 84 -10.25 -2.81 -10.44
C GLU A 84 -11.52 -2.97 -9.61
N GLY A 85 -11.60 -2.23 -8.52
CA GLY A 85 -12.74 -2.28 -7.60
C GLY A 85 -12.62 -3.33 -6.50
N ASP A 86 -11.61 -4.21 -6.56
CA ASP A 86 -11.39 -5.19 -5.50
C ASP A 86 -10.72 -4.54 -4.29
N CYS A 87 -11.08 -5.03 -3.12
CA CYS A 87 -10.49 -4.61 -1.85
C CYS A 87 -9.81 -5.80 -1.19
N HIS A 88 -8.60 -5.58 -0.69
CA HIS A 88 -7.87 -6.57 0.09
C HIS A 88 -7.61 -6.01 1.48
N ILE A 89 -7.85 -6.82 2.50
CA ILE A 89 -7.59 -6.46 3.89
C ILE A 89 -6.58 -7.44 4.46
N CYS A 90 -5.48 -6.89 5.03
CA CYS A 90 -4.50 -7.64 5.79
C CYS A 90 -4.69 -7.30 7.26
N PRO A 91 -5.32 -8.18 8.05
CA PRO A 91 -5.55 -7.91 9.46
C PRO A 91 -4.26 -7.90 10.27
N ASP A 92 -4.34 -7.39 11.48
CA ASP A 92 -3.26 -7.48 12.46
C ASP A 92 -2.79 -8.92 12.63
N GLY A 93 -1.50 -9.15 12.59
CA GLY A 93 -0.89 -10.47 12.73
C GLY A 93 -0.71 -11.24 11.42
N HIS A 94 -1.21 -10.72 10.31
CA HIS A 94 -1.12 -11.38 9.00
C HIS A 94 -0.05 -10.73 8.12
N ALA A 95 0.39 -11.47 7.11
CA ALA A 95 1.44 -11.03 6.19
C ALA A 95 0.93 -10.96 4.76
N HIS A 96 1.43 -9.99 4.02
CA HIS A 96 1.08 -9.84 2.62
C HIS A 96 2.15 -9.11 1.81
N PHE A 97 2.05 -9.21 0.50
CA PHE A 97 2.70 -8.31 -0.45
C PHE A 97 1.95 -8.31 -1.78
N MET A 98 2.14 -7.25 -2.55
CA MET A 98 1.50 -7.05 -3.85
C MET A 98 2.53 -7.01 -4.95
N LYS A 99 2.23 -7.66 -6.08
CA LYS A 99 3.04 -7.54 -7.30
C LYS A 99 2.16 -7.17 -8.48
N ASN A 100 2.75 -6.45 -9.44
CA ASN A 100 2.07 -6.13 -10.69
C ASN A 100 2.26 -7.30 -11.67
N ALA A 101 1.17 -8.00 -11.96
CA ALA A 101 1.16 -9.14 -12.87
C ALA A 101 0.75 -8.76 -14.29
N GLY A 102 0.42 -7.50 -14.52
CA GLY A 102 0.00 -6.98 -15.82
C GLY A 102 1.13 -6.30 -16.59
N ASP A 103 0.75 -5.73 -17.72
CA ASP A 103 1.64 -4.95 -18.59
C ASP A 103 1.40 -3.44 -18.50
N GLU A 104 0.50 -3.03 -17.62
CA GLU A 104 0.18 -1.63 -17.32
C GLU A 104 0.47 -1.33 -15.86
N PRO A 105 0.64 -0.04 -15.47
CA PRO A 105 0.79 0.33 -14.06
C PRO A 105 -0.39 -0.15 -13.23
N LEU A 106 -0.09 -0.65 -12.05
CA LEU A 106 -1.07 -1.03 -11.03
C LEU A 106 -1.17 0.12 -10.04
N GLU A 107 -2.38 0.66 -9.88
CA GLU A 107 -2.64 1.77 -8.96
C GLU A 107 -3.66 1.36 -7.91
N PHE A 108 -3.36 1.60 -6.66
CA PHE A 108 -4.27 1.30 -5.56
C PHE A 108 -4.12 2.30 -4.42
N ILE A 109 -5.18 2.41 -3.64
CA ILE A 109 -5.16 3.14 -2.37
C ILE A 109 -4.76 2.17 -1.28
N ALA A 110 -3.85 2.60 -0.42
CA ALA A 110 -3.43 1.86 0.76
C ALA A 110 -3.72 2.69 2.00
N ILE A 111 -4.33 2.08 3.00
CA ILE A 111 -4.53 2.69 4.31
C ILE A 111 -4.03 1.74 5.39
N ILE A 112 -3.24 2.27 6.34
CA ILE A 112 -2.77 1.52 7.49
C ILE A 112 -3.32 2.19 8.76
N LEU A 113 -4.15 1.46 9.47
CA LEU A 113 -4.79 1.92 10.70
C LEU A 113 -4.25 1.14 11.88
N TYR A 114 -4.02 1.81 12.99
CA TYR A 114 -3.62 1.12 14.22
C TYR A 114 -4.79 0.35 14.81
N THR A 115 -4.54 -0.89 15.20
CA THR A 115 -5.52 -1.76 15.87
C THR A 115 -5.44 -1.65 17.38
N LYS A 116 -4.34 -1.06 17.88
CA LYS A 116 -4.16 -0.72 19.27
C LYS A 116 -4.05 0.79 19.39
N GLN A 117 -4.65 1.36 20.43
CA GLN A 117 -4.56 2.79 20.65
C GLN A 117 -3.10 3.22 20.82
N LYS A 118 -2.68 4.17 20.01
CA LYS A 118 -1.36 4.79 20.09
C LYS A 118 -1.46 6.09 20.87
N SER A 119 -0.42 6.36 21.66
CA SER A 119 -0.25 7.67 22.28
C SER A 119 0.02 8.72 21.21
N VAL A 120 -0.60 9.86 21.36
CA VAL A 120 -0.50 10.98 20.41
C VAL A 120 0.48 12.02 20.93
#